data_eb4d5fa1c575ec1c1d5bdc241af55342
#
_entry.id   eb4d5fa1c575ec1c1d5bdc241af55342
#
_cell.length_a   1.000
_cell.length_b   1.000
_cell.length_c   1.000
_cell.angle_alpha   90.00
_cell.angle_beta   90.00
_cell.angle_gamma   90.00
#
_symmetry.space_group_name_H-M   'P 1'
#
loop_
_entity.id
_entity.type
_entity.pdbx_description
1 polymer ?
#
loop_
_entity_poly.entity_id
_entity_poly.type
_entity_poly.pdbx_seq_one_letter_code
_entity_poly.pdbx_strand_id
1 'polypeptide(L)'
;LQFKVLNKTKGRAVWSPRAQVDKRQYEKLVVNQVKKSPIEVFAGEVVSLLYFNSEVSGAVLRSGEKINSKNVVLTAGTFLSGLIHIGERKINAGRMGEERAQGLTEHLCSVGFRSGRLKTGTPPRINKNSVDWNKTSVAMGDKQPIPFSYSTKQFNPPNEPCHIVGSNKRSHDIISENKLRSPMFSGEISGKGPRYCPSIEDKVERFPDRESHLFFLEPEWKSSDQIYLNGFSTSLPESVQRNSLRAIPGLEKVEFFRPGYAIEYDFFPPSQLKNTLETKDVGGLFFAGQMNGTSGYEEAAAQGLVCGINAALRTKNKDPLVLTRSSSYIGVMIDDLITKDTVEPYRMFTSRAEHRLILRYSNTIDRLLESAVSCGSLDTKKADFLDKVLNKKNDGFNLLGGSVLPSEVKETTKLKQSMRARDVLKRSEVAISSLPDRLTPNLSGFPTWLKYDILYDIETEIKYEGYVKRSMREIRSIKKKENIALSKNTKYSEVLGLSSEAIEKLSFIRPQNLGQAMRISGITPADISVLSIYLSKNKSFT
;
A
#
# COMPACT_ATOMS: atom_id res chain seq x y z
N LEU A 1 -5.96 -17.45 -7.49
CA LEU A 1 -6.83 -18.32 -6.72
C LEU A 1 -8.20 -17.68 -6.50
N GLN A 2 -8.28 -16.55 -5.78
CA GLN A 2 -9.55 -15.88 -5.52
C GLN A 2 -9.47 -14.39 -5.85
N PHE A 3 -10.54 -13.86 -6.44
CA PHE A 3 -10.69 -12.44 -6.77
C PHE A 3 -11.94 -11.86 -6.09
N LYS A 4 -11.78 -10.71 -5.47
CA LYS A 4 -12.87 -10.05 -4.75
C LYS A 4 -12.67 -8.53 -4.73
N VAL A 5 -13.74 -7.78 -4.93
CA VAL A 5 -13.74 -6.34 -4.66
C VAL A 5 -14.17 -6.12 -3.21
N LEU A 6 -13.27 -5.60 -2.40
CA LEU A 6 -13.52 -5.27 -1.01
C LEU A 6 -14.37 -3.99 -0.89
N ASN A 7 -15.07 -3.85 0.22
CA ASN A 7 -15.88 -2.67 0.56
C ASN A 7 -17.01 -2.34 -0.43
N LYS A 8 -17.53 -3.30 -1.19
CA LYS A 8 -18.64 -3.07 -2.15
C LYS A 8 -19.85 -2.38 -1.52
N THR A 9 -20.20 -2.73 -0.29
CA THR A 9 -21.35 -2.17 0.45
C THR A 9 -21.12 -0.73 0.94
N LYS A 10 -19.88 -0.26 0.96
CA LYS A 10 -19.50 1.09 1.46
C LYS A 10 -19.45 2.15 0.36
N GLY A 11 -19.80 1.78 -0.87
CA GLY A 11 -19.78 2.68 -2.03
C GLY A 11 -18.43 2.70 -2.77
N ARG A 12 -18.49 3.19 -4.01
CA ARG A 12 -17.40 3.12 -4.98
C ARG A 12 -16.11 3.86 -4.60
N ALA A 13 -16.22 4.89 -3.78
CA ALA A 13 -15.05 5.66 -3.32
C ALA A 13 -14.01 4.81 -2.55
N VAL A 14 -14.43 3.67 -2.02
CA VAL A 14 -13.59 2.77 -1.21
C VAL A 14 -13.54 1.35 -1.75
N TRP A 15 -14.05 1.11 -2.95
CA TRP A 15 -13.88 -0.18 -3.61
C TRP A 15 -12.41 -0.46 -3.83
N SER A 16 -11.99 -1.68 -3.48
CA SER A 16 -10.61 -2.11 -3.59
C SER A 16 -10.55 -3.52 -4.14
N PRO A 17 -10.15 -3.71 -5.40
CA PRO A 17 -9.92 -5.04 -5.95
C PRO A 17 -8.84 -5.77 -5.15
N ARG A 18 -9.09 -7.03 -4.81
CA ARG A 18 -8.14 -7.94 -4.17
C ARG A 18 -8.00 -9.20 -5.00
N ALA A 19 -6.77 -9.60 -5.27
CA ALA A 19 -6.44 -10.90 -5.84
C ALA A 19 -5.63 -11.71 -4.84
N GLN A 20 -6.09 -12.92 -4.54
CA GLN A 20 -5.27 -13.93 -3.89
C GLN A 20 -4.63 -14.75 -4.99
N VAL A 21 -3.32 -14.63 -5.14
CA VAL A 21 -2.57 -15.28 -6.22
C VAL A 21 -2.09 -16.67 -5.82
N ASP A 22 -1.86 -17.52 -6.79
CA ASP A 22 -1.08 -18.74 -6.63
C ASP A 22 0.39 -18.34 -6.47
N LYS A 23 0.92 -18.52 -5.27
CA LYS A 23 2.27 -18.09 -4.87
C LYS A 23 3.35 -18.63 -5.80
N ARG A 24 3.29 -19.93 -6.14
CA ARG A 24 4.30 -20.59 -6.99
C ARG A 24 4.22 -20.13 -8.44
N GLN A 25 3.01 -20.00 -8.98
CA GLN A 25 2.83 -19.52 -10.35
C GLN A 25 3.22 -18.05 -10.47
N TYR A 26 2.86 -17.21 -9.49
CA TYR A 26 3.25 -15.80 -9.48
C TYR A 26 4.78 -15.64 -9.46
N GLU A 27 5.47 -16.34 -8.56
CA GLU A 27 6.92 -16.37 -8.48
C GLU A 27 7.56 -16.79 -9.82
N LYS A 28 7.09 -17.92 -10.39
CA LYS A 28 7.58 -18.42 -11.68
C LYS A 28 7.40 -17.41 -12.81
N LEU A 29 6.25 -16.73 -12.86
CA LEU A 29 5.97 -15.71 -13.88
C LEU A 29 6.90 -14.51 -13.75
N VAL A 30 7.09 -13.99 -12.53
CA VAL A 30 7.96 -12.83 -12.27
C VAL A 30 9.43 -13.19 -12.56
N VAL A 31 9.91 -14.34 -12.08
CA VAL A 31 11.27 -14.83 -12.38
C VAL A 31 11.48 -14.95 -13.88
N ASN A 32 10.51 -15.50 -14.63
CA ASN A 32 10.60 -15.60 -16.08
C ASN A 32 10.61 -14.22 -16.77
N GLN A 33 9.90 -13.24 -16.25
CA GLN A 33 9.94 -11.87 -16.78
C GLN A 33 11.32 -11.23 -16.55
N VAL A 34 11.89 -11.39 -15.35
CA VAL A 34 13.24 -10.91 -15.05
C VAL A 34 14.28 -11.56 -15.97
N LYS A 35 14.23 -12.90 -16.13
CA LYS A 35 15.15 -13.64 -17.02
C LYS A 35 15.05 -13.25 -18.50
N LYS A 36 13.89 -12.78 -18.95
CA LYS A 36 13.67 -12.31 -20.34
C LYS A 36 14.01 -10.83 -20.54
N SER A 37 14.27 -10.10 -19.46
CA SER A 37 14.66 -8.70 -19.50
C SER A 37 16.19 -8.57 -19.58
N PRO A 38 16.74 -7.41 -19.94
CA PRO A 38 18.18 -7.16 -19.92
C PRO A 38 18.74 -6.93 -18.50
N ILE A 39 18.08 -7.45 -17.48
CA ILE A 39 18.51 -7.34 -16.08
C ILE A 39 19.49 -8.47 -15.76
N GLU A 40 20.68 -8.11 -15.31
CA GLU A 40 21.64 -9.07 -14.76
C GLU A 40 21.28 -9.37 -13.30
N VAL A 41 21.30 -10.65 -12.93
CA VAL A 41 21.01 -11.13 -11.59
C VAL A 41 22.26 -11.73 -10.97
N PHE A 42 22.74 -11.10 -9.90
CA PHE A 42 23.89 -11.55 -9.13
C PHE A 42 23.42 -12.20 -7.82
N ALA A 43 23.95 -13.36 -7.49
CA ALA A 43 23.77 -13.99 -6.20
C ALA A 43 24.87 -13.52 -5.24
N GLY A 44 24.50 -12.84 -4.17
CA GLY A 44 25.45 -12.37 -3.16
C GLY A 44 24.77 -11.51 -2.09
N GLU A 45 25.40 -11.44 -0.94
CA GLU A 45 24.96 -10.59 0.18
C GLU A 45 25.70 -9.26 0.13
N VAL A 46 24.96 -8.16 0.04
CA VAL A 46 25.49 -6.80 0.12
C VAL A 46 25.74 -6.45 1.59
N VAL A 47 26.99 -6.10 1.91
CA VAL A 47 27.41 -5.77 3.28
C VAL A 47 27.76 -4.29 3.46
N SER A 48 28.06 -3.57 2.39
CA SER A 48 28.33 -2.14 2.42
C SER A 48 28.09 -1.50 1.06
N LEU A 49 28.11 -0.16 1.02
CA LEU A 49 27.95 0.63 -0.20
C LEU A 49 29.24 1.41 -0.48
N LEU A 50 29.46 1.71 -1.75
CA LEU A 50 30.54 2.60 -2.20
C LEU A 50 30.00 4.01 -2.34
N TYR A 51 30.80 4.99 -1.97
CA TYR A 51 30.44 6.42 -2.03
C TYR A 51 31.53 7.22 -2.71
N PHE A 52 31.13 8.28 -3.42
CA PHE A 52 32.01 9.28 -3.98
C PHE A 52 31.27 10.64 -3.97
N ASN A 53 31.90 11.68 -3.39
CA ASN A 53 31.35 13.04 -3.30
C ASN A 53 29.87 13.11 -2.81
N SER A 54 29.54 12.44 -1.70
CA SER A 54 28.18 12.35 -1.14
C SER A 54 27.15 11.68 -2.06
N GLU A 55 27.61 10.92 -3.04
CA GLU A 55 26.76 10.09 -3.90
C GLU A 55 27.13 8.62 -3.74
N VAL A 56 26.13 7.73 -3.87
CA VAL A 56 26.40 6.30 -3.96
C VAL A 56 27.06 5.99 -5.28
N SER A 57 28.09 5.16 -5.28
CA SER A 57 28.82 4.73 -6.47
C SER A 57 28.82 3.23 -6.71
N GLY A 58 28.17 2.46 -5.82
CA GLY A 58 28.05 1.01 -5.96
C GLY A 58 27.79 0.29 -4.65
N ALA A 59 27.95 -1.03 -4.69
CA ALA A 59 27.77 -1.93 -3.54
C ALA A 59 28.96 -2.89 -3.42
N VAL A 60 29.20 -3.38 -2.19
CA VAL A 60 30.22 -4.38 -1.88
C VAL A 60 29.53 -5.64 -1.38
N LEU A 61 29.85 -6.76 -1.98
CA LEU A 61 29.36 -8.07 -1.56
C LEU A 61 30.20 -8.62 -0.40
N ARG A 62 29.66 -9.55 0.36
CA ARG A 62 30.41 -10.26 1.42
C ARG A 62 31.66 -10.99 0.91
N SER A 63 31.67 -11.37 -0.37
CA SER A 63 32.85 -11.92 -1.07
C SER A 63 34.00 -10.92 -1.25
N GLY A 64 33.76 -9.62 -1.01
CA GLY A 64 34.69 -8.53 -1.33
C GLY A 64 34.52 -7.96 -2.75
N GLU A 65 33.71 -8.56 -3.58
CA GLU A 65 33.42 -8.07 -4.94
C GLU A 65 32.71 -6.72 -4.89
N LYS A 66 33.10 -5.81 -5.78
CA LYS A 66 32.53 -4.47 -5.91
C LYS A 66 31.70 -4.36 -7.18
N ILE A 67 30.45 -3.93 -7.03
CA ILE A 67 29.54 -3.67 -8.15
C ILE A 67 29.34 -2.17 -8.25
N ASN A 68 29.86 -1.56 -9.31
CA ASN A 68 29.73 -0.12 -9.53
C ASN A 68 28.36 0.23 -10.14
N SER A 69 27.75 1.29 -9.63
CA SER A 69 26.45 1.78 -10.10
C SER A 69 26.25 3.25 -9.78
N LYS A 70 25.60 4.00 -10.67
CA LYS A 70 25.21 5.41 -10.43
C LYS A 70 24.09 5.57 -9.41
N ASN A 71 23.28 4.56 -9.24
CA ASN A 71 22.16 4.56 -8.28
C ASN A 71 22.03 3.18 -7.63
N VAL A 72 21.60 3.15 -6.38
CA VAL A 72 21.31 1.92 -5.63
C VAL A 72 19.92 2.02 -5.03
N VAL A 73 19.11 0.98 -5.22
CA VAL A 73 17.78 0.84 -4.58
C VAL A 73 17.85 -0.32 -3.60
N LEU A 74 17.72 -0.03 -2.31
CA LEU A 74 17.70 -1.04 -1.25
C LEU A 74 16.25 -1.50 -0.99
N THR A 75 16.04 -2.83 -1.06
CA THR A 75 14.73 -3.48 -0.87
C THR A 75 14.83 -4.68 0.08
N ALA A 76 15.53 -4.50 1.19
CA ALA A 76 16.00 -5.57 2.06
C ALA A 76 14.90 -6.37 2.81
N GLY A 77 13.64 -5.96 2.76
CA GLY A 77 12.54 -6.67 3.42
C GLY A 77 12.74 -6.80 4.93
N THR A 78 12.62 -8.00 5.47
CA THR A 78 12.81 -8.33 6.89
C THR A 78 14.20 -8.93 7.19
N PHE A 79 15.15 -8.80 6.26
CA PHE A 79 16.42 -9.53 6.37
C PHE A 79 17.48 -8.78 7.20
N LEU A 80 17.43 -7.44 7.26
CA LEU A 80 18.43 -6.66 8.01
C LEU A 80 18.35 -6.98 9.49
N SER A 81 19.39 -7.63 10.01
CA SER A 81 19.49 -8.11 11.39
C SER A 81 18.26 -8.92 11.84
N GLY A 82 17.68 -9.69 10.92
CA GLY A 82 16.44 -10.43 11.15
C GLY A 82 16.52 -11.41 12.31
N LEU A 83 15.51 -11.41 13.18
CA LEU A 83 15.41 -12.30 14.34
C LEU A 83 13.97 -12.83 14.46
N ILE A 84 13.83 -14.14 14.27
CA ILE A 84 12.55 -14.84 14.41
C ILE A 84 12.34 -15.25 15.86
N HIS A 85 11.09 -15.08 16.34
CA HIS A 85 10.64 -15.47 17.67
C HIS A 85 9.45 -16.44 17.57
N ILE A 86 9.55 -17.58 18.29
CA ILE A 86 8.48 -18.58 18.49
C ILE A 86 8.47 -18.92 19.96
N GLY A 87 7.65 -18.25 20.75
CA GLY A 87 7.78 -18.26 22.20
C GLY A 87 9.19 -17.88 22.60
N GLU A 88 9.80 -18.68 23.44
CA GLU A 88 11.14 -18.49 23.99
C GLU A 88 12.27 -18.78 22.96
N ARG A 89 11.92 -19.42 21.83
CA ARG A 89 12.89 -19.80 20.79
C ARG A 89 13.21 -18.62 19.89
N LYS A 90 14.51 -18.31 19.73
CA LYS A 90 15.05 -17.28 18.83
C LYS A 90 15.85 -17.90 17.70
N ILE A 91 15.65 -17.41 16.48
CA ILE A 91 16.35 -17.88 15.28
C ILE A 91 16.86 -16.68 14.49
N ASN A 92 18.17 -16.61 14.26
CA ASN A 92 18.77 -15.60 13.40
C ASN A 92 18.43 -15.88 11.94
N ALA A 93 17.40 -15.22 11.42
CA ALA A 93 16.90 -15.45 10.07
C ALA A 93 16.11 -14.22 9.58
N GLY A 94 16.13 -13.96 8.29
CA GLY A 94 15.28 -12.94 7.65
C GLY A 94 13.87 -13.47 7.38
N ARG A 95 13.74 -14.78 7.15
CA ARG A 95 12.52 -15.56 7.01
C ARG A 95 12.82 -17.00 7.44
N MET A 96 11.80 -17.75 7.84
CA MET A 96 12.00 -19.15 8.25
C MET A 96 12.67 -19.96 7.13
N GLY A 97 13.87 -20.47 7.42
CA GLY A 97 14.71 -21.22 6.49
C GLY A 97 15.63 -20.37 5.61
N GLU A 98 15.70 -19.04 5.81
CA GLU A 98 16.57 -18.13 5.06
C GLU A 98 17.39 -17.27 6.03
N GLU A 99 18.70 -17.23 5.85
CA GLU A 99 19.63 -16.48 6.70
C GLU A 99 19.32 -14.98 6.71
N ARG A 100 19.70 -14.30 7.80
CA ARG A 100 19.58 -12.85 7.90
C ARG A 100 20.75 -12.16 7.20
N ALA A 101 20.55 -10.93 6.74
CA ALA A 101 21.62 -10.06 6.27
C ALA A 101 22.28 -9.32 7.44
N GLN A 102 23.61 -9.20 7.41
CA GLN A 102 24.41 -8.52 8.43
C GLN A 102 25.48 -7.62 7.81
N GLY A 103 25.84 -6.53 8.49
CA GLY A 103 26.87 -5.57 8.07
C GLY A 103 26.28 -4.34 7.38
N LEU A 104 25.22 -4.48 6.59
CA LEU A 104 24.65 -3.34 5.85
C LEU A 104 24.00 -2.29 6.77
N THR A 105 23.32 -2.69 7.85
CA THR A 105 22.75 -1.74 8.83
C THR A 105 23.85 -0.96 9.52
N GLU A 106 24.87 -1.65 10.02
CA GLU A 106 26.01 -1.06 10.70
C GLU A 106 26.74 -0.07 9.77
N HIS A 107 26.93 -0.46 8.51
CA HIS A 107 27.54 0.40 7.50
C HIS A 107 26.69 1.66 7.25
N LEU A 108 25.37 1.52 7.05
CA LEU A 108 24.49 2.68 6.83
C LEU A 108 24.48 3.61 8.07
N CYS A 109 24.50 3.06 9.27
CA CYS A 109 24.60 3.85 10.49
C CYS A 109 25.94 4.60 10.59
N SER A 110 27.06 3.98 10.18
CA SER A 110 28.37 4.62 10.20
C SER A 110 28.49 5.81 9.23
N VAL A 111 27.67 5.84 8.19
CA VAL A 111 27.58 6.99 7.26
C VAL A 111 26.49 7.99 7.63
N GLY A 112 25.88 7.84 8.80
CA GLY A 112 24.97 8.84 9.39
C GLY A 112 23.47 8.53 9.29
N PHE A 113 23.06 7.38 8.72
CA PHE A 113 21.65 7.00 8.72
C PHE A 113 21.20 6.53 10.12
N ARG A 114 20.03 6.96 10.51
CA ARG A 114 19.37 6.48 11.74
C ARG A 114 18.60 5.21 11.42
N SER A 115 18.72 4.23 12.29
CA SER A 115 17.95 2.97 12.23
C SER A 115 17.11 2.78 13.48
N GLY A 116 16.19 1.84 13.42
CA GLY A 116 15.38 1.38 14.55
C GLY A 116 14.93 -0.07 14.31
N ARG A 117 14.17 -0.61 15.26
CA ARG A 117 13.63 -1.97 15.17
C ARG A 117 12.13 -1.96 15.00
N LEU A 118 11.62 -2.73 14.06
CA LEU A 118 10.20 -3.02 13.89
C LEU A 118 9.96 -4.53 13.92
N LYS A 119 8.73 -4.92 14.17
CA LYS A 119 8.32 -6.32 14.17
C LYS A 119 7.10 -6.51 13.24
N THR A 120 7.09 -7.63 12.56
CA THR A 120 5.91 -8.16 11.90
C THR A 120 5.70 -9.62 12.30
N GLY A 121 4.61 -10.24 11.85
CA GLY A 121 4.31 -11.62 12.20
C GLY A 121 3.65 -12.36 11.05
N THR A 122 3.71 -13.68 11.11
CA THR A 122 3.06 -14.57 10.17
C THR A 122 2.29 -15.67 10.91
N PRO A 123 1.13 -16.11 10.40
CA PRO A 123 0.40 -17.24 10.98
C PRO A 123 1.04 -18.58 10.61
N PRO A 124 0.65 -19.67 11.30
CA PRO A 124 1.08 -21.01 10.95
C PRO A 124 0.63 -21.42 9.55
N ARG A 125 1.36 -22.38 8.96
CA ARG A 125 0.94 -23.14 7.79
C ARG A 125 0.44 -24.48 8.28
N ILE A 126 -0.82 -24.77 8.05
CA ILE A 126 -1.49 -25.98 8.52
C ILE A 126 -1.68 -26.97 7.38
N ASN A 127 -1.76 -28.25 7.73
CA ASN A 127 -2.01 -29.32 6.77
C ASN A 127 -3.50 -29.35 6.40
N LYS A 128 -3.79 -29.24 5.10
CA LYS A 128 -5.14 -29.30 4.54
C LYS A 128 -5.92 -30.55 4.98
N ASN A 129 -5.23 -31.69 5.08
CA ASN A 129 -5.84 -32.98 5.43
C ASN A 129 -6.19 -33.09 6.92
N SER A 130 -5.70 -32.19 7.74
CA SER A 130 -6.00 -32.13 9.18
C SER A 130 -7.19 -31.21 9.53
N VAL A 131 -7.86 -30.64 8.53
CA VAL A 131 -9.01 -29.75 8.67
C VAL A 131 -10.29 -30.52 8.39
N ASP A 132 -11.27 -30.41 9.29
CA ASP A 132 -12.64 -30.87 9.04
C ASP A 132 -13.43 -29.76 8.31
N TRP A 133 -13.42 -29.85 6.99
CA TRP A 133 -14.02 -28.86 6.10
C TRP A 133 -15.53 -28.71 6.28
N ASN A 134 -16.23 -29.74 6.79
CA ASN A 134 -17.68 -29.71 7.03
C ASN A 134 -18.06 -28.73 8.16
N LYS A 135 -17.13 -28.43 9.06
CA LYS A 135 -17.31 -27.48 10.17
C LYS A 135 -16.86 -26.06 9.82
N THR A 136 -16.50 -25.78 8.57
CA THR A 136 -16.05 -24.46 8.12
C THR A 136 -17.10 -23.76 7.28
N SER A 137 -17.09 -22.43 7.26
CA SER A 137 -17.94 -21.63 6.39
C SER A 137 -17.23 -21.30 5.09
N VAL A 138 -17.92 -21.41 3.95
CA VAL A 138 -17.34 -21.13 2.63
C VAL A 138 -17.39 -19.64 2.34
N ALA A 139 -16.27 -19.06 1.93
CA ALA A 139 -16.15 -17.68 1.47
C ALA A 139 -15.82 -17.63 -0.03
N MET A 140 -16.82 -17.37 -0.85
CA MET A 140 -16.67 -17.25 -2.29
C MET A 140 -16.04 -15.93 -2.70
N GLY A 141 -15.30 -15.94 -3.80
CA GLY A 141 -14.91 -14.73 -4.52
C GLY A 141 -16.06 -14.12 -5.32
N ASP A 142 -15.78 -13.05 -6.06
CA ASP A 142 -16.78 -12.40 -6.91
C ASP A 142 -17.15 -13.26 -8.12
N LYS A 143 -18.45 -13.33 -8.45
CA LYS A 143 -18.94 -14.03 -9.65
C LYS A 143 -18.41 -13.41 -10.96
N GLN A 144 -18.18 -12.11 -10.96
CA GLN A 144 -17.62 -11.34 -12.07
C GLN A 144 -16.38 -10.59 -11.55
N PRO A 145 -15.21 -11.22 -11.55
CA PRO A 145 -13.98 -10.59 -11.07
C PRO A 145 -13.51 -9.51 -12.03
N ILE A 146 -12.84 -8.50 -11.48
CA ILE A 146 -12.26 -7.38 -12.22
C ILE A 146 -10.75 -7.59 -12.33
N PRO A 147 -10.15 -7.50 -13.53
CA PRO A 147 -8.71 -7.60 -13.71
C PRO A 147 -7.98 -6.36 -13.18
N PHE A 148 -6.71 -6.50 -12.85
CA PHE A 148 -5.86 -5.39 -12.43
C PHE A 148 -5.24 -4.63 -13.60
N SER A 149 -5.14 -5.27 -14.78
CA SER A 149 -4.50 -4.68 -15.94
C SER A 149 -5.51 -4.36 -17.03
N TYR A 150 -5.47 -3.15 -17.53
CA TYR A 150 -6.25 -2.71 -18.70
C TYR A 150 -5.86 -3.45 -19.99
N SER A 151 -4.70 -4.09 -20.04
CA SER A 151 -4.29 -4.94 -21.18
C SER A 151 -4.99 -6.30 -21.22
N THR A 152 -5.77 -6.65 -20.19
CA THR A 152 -6.48 -7.92 -20.10
C THR A 152 -7.67 -7.95 -21.04
N LYS A 153 -7.63 -8.79 -22.07
CA LYS A 153 -8.71 -8.92 -23.05
C LYS A 153 -9.88 -9.75 -22.53
N GLN A 154 -9.58 -10.92 -21.97
CA GLN A 154 -10.55 -11.83 -21.37
C GLN A 154 -10.13 -12.12 -19.93
N PHE A 155 -11.08 -12.09 -19.00
CA PHE A 155 -10.82 -12.34 -17.61
C PHE A 155 -11.89 -13.23 -17.00
N ASN A 156 -11.56 -14.51 -16.96
CA ASN A 156 -12.36 -15.54 -16.30
C ASN A 156 -11.41 -16.46 -15.51
N PRO A 157 -10.76 -15.94 -14.48
CA PRO A 157 -9.80 -16.70 -13.70
C PRO A 157 -10.51 -17.78 -12.88
N PRO A 158 -9.81 -18.86 -12.49
CA PRO A 158 -10.28 -19.73 -11.42
C PRO A 158 -10.60 -18.90 -10.18
N ASN A 159 -11.72 -19.20 -9.54
CA ASN A 159 -12.17 -18.46 -8.35
C ASN A 159 -12.46 -19.48 -7.24
N GLU A 160 -11.39 -19.99 -6.64
CA GLU A 160 -11.45 -21.00 -5.59
C GLU A 160 -11.99 -20.38 -4.29
N PRO A 161 -12.86 -21.06 -3.55
CA PRO A 161 -13.33 -20.57 -2.28
C PRO A 161 -12.22 -20.60 -1.23
N CYS A 162 -12.22 -19.60 -0.34
CA CYS A 162 -11.56 -19.70 0.95
C CYS A 162 -12.57 -20.25 1.97
N HIS A 163 -12.08 -20.75 3.08
CA HIS A 163 -12.92 -21.18 4.19
C HIS A 163 -12.69 -20.31 5.41
N ILE A 164 -13.67 -20.23 6.28
CA ILE A 164 -13.62 -19.41 7.48
C ILE A 164 -13.92 -20.29 8.69
N VAL A 165 -13.15 -20.09 9.76
CA VAL A 165 -13.43 -20.60 11.11
C VAL A 165 -13.36 -19.43 12.10
N GLY A 166 -14.04 -19.56 13.23
CA GLY A 166 -13.99 -18.57 14.31
C GLY A 166 -13.29 -19.12 15.53
N SER A 167 -12.51 -18.28 16.23
CA SER A 167 -12.05 -18.60 17.57
C SER A 167 -13.23 -18.70 18.54
N ASN A 168 -13.00 -19.24 19.70
CA ASN A 168 -13.98 -19.39 20.78
C ASN A 168 -13.33 -19.10 22.14
N LYS A 169 -14.17 -19.05 23.19
CA LYS A 169 -13.70 -18.76 24.54
C LYS A 169 -12.55 -19.69 24.96
N ARG A 170 -12.65 -21.01 24.73
CA ARG A 170 -11.61 -21.98 25.10
C ARG A 170 -10.28 -21.68 24.42
N SER A 171 -10.30 -21.31 23.14
CA SER A 171 -9.08 -20.91 22.42
C SER A 171 -8.49 -19.59 22.98
N HIS A 172 -9.36 -18.64 23.37
CA HIS A 172 -8.94 -17.38 24.00
C HIS A 172 -8.35 -17.61 25.40
N ASP A 173 -8.94 -18.49 26.21
CA ASP A 173 -8.42 -18.83 27.55
C ASP A 173 -7.00 -19.40 27.44
N ILE A 174 -6.77 -20.37 26.53
CA ILE A 174 -5.44 -20.94 26.29
C ILE A 174 -4.42 -19.87 25.88
N ILE A 175 -4.81 -18.91 25.03
CA ILE A 175 -3.93 -17.81 24.61
C ILE A 175 -3.63 -16.88 25.78
N SER A 176 -4.66 -16.51 26.56
CA SER A 176 -4.54 -15.59 27.70
C SER A 176 -3.66 -16.15 28.83
N GLU A 177 -3.82 -17.44 29.17
CA GLU A 177 -3.00 -18.13 30.17
C GLU A 177 -1.52 -18.20 29.77
N ASN A 178 -1.21 -18.21 28.48
CA ASN A 178 0.14 -18.30 27.97
C ASN A 178 0.69 -16.98 27.41
N LYS A 179 -0.01 -15.85 27.59
CA LYS A 179 0.37 -14.60 26.93
C LYS A 179 1.77 -14.12 27.28
N LEU A 180 2.21 -14.33 28.54
CA LEU A 180 3.57 -13.96 29.00
C LEU A 180 4.69 -14.79 28.35
N ARG A 181 4.36 -15.89 27.69
CA ARG A 181 5.28 -16.68 26.87
C ARG A 181 5.41 -16.14 25.43
N SER A 182 4.61 -15.13 25.08
CA SER A 182 4.78 -14.38 23.84
C SER A 182 5.87 -13.32 24.05
N PRO A 183 6.92 -13.27 23.22
CA PRO A 183 8.00 -12.29 23.30
C PRO A 183 7.53 -10.84 23.25
N MET A 184 6.33 -10.58 22.75
CA MET A 184 5.69 -9.25 22.77
C MET A 184 5.26 -8.83 24.17
N PHE A 185 4.81 -9.77 24.99
CA PHE A 185 4.30 -9.50 26.35
C PHE A 185 5.36 -9.74 27.42
N SER A 186 6.39 -10.54 27.14
CA SER A 186 7.55 -10.69 28.02
C SER A 186 8.55 -9.52 27.96
N GLY A 187 8.38 -8.61 27.00
CA GLY A 187 9.29 -7.47 26.79
C GLY A 187 10.58 -7.82 26.02
N GLU A 188 10.69 -9.04 25.48
CA GLU A 188 11.87 -9.46 24.71
C GLU A 188 11.93 -8.83 23.32
N ILE A 189 10.77 -8.51 22.72
CA ILE A 189 10.67 -7.77 21.47
C ILE A 189 10.63 -6.29 21.79
N SER A 190 11.66 -5.55 21.36
CA SER A 190 11.72 -4.09 21.47
C SER A 190 10.97 -3.37 20.34
N GLY A 191 10.83 -4.03 19.18
CA GLY A 191 10.19 -3.50 18.01
C GLY A 191 8.67 -3.40 18.15
N LYS A 192 8.09 -2.24 17.81
CA LYS A 192 6.63 -2.06 17.76
C LYS A 192 6.03 -2.88 16.62
N GLY A 193 4.90 -3.54 16.90
CA GLY A 193 4.13 -4.30 15.93
C GLY A 193 3.09 -3.45 15.17
N PRO A 194 2.57 -3.94 14.03
CA PRO A 194 1.58 -3.22 13.26
C PRO A 194 0.23 -3.11 13.98
N ARG A 195 -0.27 -1.89 14.14
CA ARG A 195 -1.53 -1.58 14.83
C ARG A 195 -2.76 -2.28 14.20
N TYR A 196 -2.76 -2.43 12.88
CA TYR A 196 -3.92 -2.92 12.13
C TYR A 196 -3.80 -4.38 11.67
N CYS A 197 -2.72 -5.05 12.01
CA CYS A 197 -2.55 -6.49 11.87
C CYS A 197 -1.98 -7.06 13.17
N PRO A 198 -2.72 -6.91 14.29
CA PRO A 198 -2.25 -7.38 15.58
C PRO A 198 -2.16 -8.90 15.57
N SER A 199 -1.27 -9.44 16.38
CA SER A 199 -1.22 -10.88 16.66
C SER A 199 -2.52 -11.35 17.32
N ILE A 200 -2.74 -12.66 17.35
CA ILE A 200 -3.96 -13.18 18.00
C ILE A 200 -3.95 -12.87 19.49
N GLU A 201 -2.80 -12.94 20.15
CA GLU A 201 -2.64 -12.57 21.55
C GLU A 201 -2.97 -11.10 21.80
N ASP A 202 -2.60 -10.18 20.90
CA ASP A 202 -3.00 -8.78 20.94
C ASP A 202 -4.52 -8.59 20.79
N LYS A 203 -5.15 -9.38 19.90
CA LYS A 203 -6.60 -9.28 19.64
C LYS A 203 -7.39 -9.73 20.87
N VAL A 204 -7.00 -10.84 21.46
CA VAL A 204 -7.65 -11.38 22.64
C VAL A 204 -7.53 -10.41 23.82
N GLU A 205 -6.37 -9.79 24.01
CA GLU A 205 -6.13 -8.81 25.05
C GLU A 205 -6.89 -7.49 24.86
N ARG A 206 -6.90 -6.95 23.63
CA ARG A 206 -7.53 -5.64 23.35
C ARG A 206 -9.03 -5.71 23.20
N PHE A 207 -9.58 -6.86 22.91
CA PHE A 207 -11.01 -7.07 22.66
C PHE A 207 -11.53 -8.26 23.46
N PRO A 208 -11.46 -8.23 24.80
CA PRO A 208 -11.83 -9.36 25.67
C PRO A 208 -13.31 -9.72 25.55
N ASP A 209 -14.18 -8.74 25.27
CA ASP A 209 -15.64 -8.95 25.11
C ASP A 209 -16.01 -9.58 23.76
N ARG A 210 -15.03 -9.80 22.88
CA ARG A 210 -15.29 -10.37 21.57
C ARG A 210 -15.28 -11.90 21.65
N GLU A 211 -16.43 -12.50 21.45
CA GLU A 211 -16.60 -13.96 21.55
C GLU A 211 -15.81 -14.74 20.51
N SER A 212 -15.58 -14.14 19.31
CA SER A 212 -14.89 -14.80 18.21
C SER A 212 -14.09 -13.85 17.32
N HIS A 213 -12.90 -14.28 16.89
CA HIS A 213 -12.10 -13.70 15.82
C HIS A 213 -12.11 -14.63 14.62
N LEU A 214 -12.38 -14.08 13.43
CA LEU A 214 -12.42 -14.87 12.21
C LEU A 214 -11.02 -15.14 11.65
N PHE A 215 -10.82 -16.38 11.22
CA PHE A 215 -9.63 -16.83 10.51
C PHE A 215 -10.02 -17.34 9.14
N PHE A 216 -9.22 -16.98 8.12
CA PHE A 216 -9.41 -17.45 6.76
C PHE A 216 -8.39 -18.54 6.46
N LEU A 217 -8.91 -19.69 6.01
CA LEU A 217 -8.10 -20.80 5.53
C LEU A 217 -7.88 -20.58 4.04
N GLU A 218 -6.68 -20.17 3.69
CA GLU A 218 -6.31 -19.77 2.33
C GLU A 218 -5.28 -20.74 1.76
N PRO A 219 -5.55 -21.47 0.65
CA PRO A 219 -4.51 -22.27 0.00
C PRO A 219 -3.38 -21.36 -0.52
N GLU A 220 -2.11 -21.75 -0.30
CA GLU A 220 -0.98 -20.92 -0.76
C GLU A 220 -0.76 -21.01 -2.29
N TRP A 221 -1.17 -22.12 -2.93
CA TRP A 221 -1.17 -22.33 -4.39
C TRP A 221 -2.26 -23.33 -4.76
N LYS A 222 -2.54 -23.46 -6.05
CA LYS A 222 -3.53 -24.42 -6.55
C LYS A 222 -3.14 -25.86 -6.14
N SER A 223 -4.10 -26.58 -5.58
CA SER A 223 -3.91 -27.94 -5.05
C SER A 223 -2.85 -28.06 -3.94
N SER A 224 -2.61 -26.96 -3.19
CA SER A 224 -1.71 -26.96 -2.05
C SER A 224 -2.25 -27.80 -0.89
N ASP A 225 -1.38 -28.59 -0.27
CA ASP A 225 -1.66 -29.21 1.02
C ASP A 225 -1.39 -28.23 2.18
N GLN A 226 -0.72 -27.11 1.89
CA GLN A 226 -0.45 -26.05 2.88
C GLN A 226 -1.53 -24.98 2.82
N ILE A 227 -2.15 -24.75 3.96
CA ILE A 227 -3.15 -23.70 4.18
C ILE A 227 -2.52 -22.59 5.03
N TYR A 228 -2.61 -21.36 4.52
CA TYR A 228 -2.26 -20.15 5.25
C TYR A 228 -3.43 -19.76 6.15
N LEU A 229 -3.21 -19.73 7.47
CA LEU A 229 -4.27 -19.40 8.43
C LEU A 229 -4.32 -17.89 8.68
N ASN A 230 -4.86 -17.15 7.71
CA ASN A 230 -4.92 -15.70 7.77
C ASN A 230 -5.76 -15.21 8.96
N GLY A 231 -5.21 -14.28 9.73
CA GLY A 231 -5.84 -13.73 10.94
C GLY A 231 -5.32 -14.31 12.26
N PHE A 232 -4.56 -15.42 12.22
CA PHE A 232 -3.91 -16.04 13.38
C PHE A 232 -2.38 -15.79 13.41
N SER A 233 -1.94 -14.57 13.10
CA SER A 233 -0.54 -14.18 13.33
C SER A 233 -0.21 -14.27 14.81
N THR A 234 0.94 -14.85 15.17
CA THR A 234 1.30 -15.07 16.57
C THR A 234 2.81 -15.23 16.77
N SER A 235 3.28 -14.96 17.97
CA SER A 235 4.63 -15.29 18.43
C SER A 235 4.66 -16.27 19.61
N LEU A 236 3.51 -16.81 19.99
CA LEU A 236 3.40 -17.82 21.06
C LEU A 236 4.22 -19.09 20.74
N PRO A 237 4.60 -19.89 21.75
CA PRO A 237 5.21 -21.20 21.54
C PRO A 237 4.36 -22.10 20.65
N GLU A 238 4.98 -22.95 19.84
CA GLU A 238 4.27 -23.83 18.89
C GLU A 238 3.21 -24.72 19.56
N SER A 239 3.49 -25.23 20.76
CA SER A 239 2.53 -26.04 21.54
C SER A 239 1.28 -25.25 21.90
N VAL A 240 1.42 -23.98 22.29
CA VAL A 240 0.29 -23.10 22.62
C VAL A 240 -0.51 -22.78 21.35
N GLN A 241 0.15 -22.47 20.23
CA GLN A 241 -0.51 -22.27 18.94
C GLN A 241 -1.36 -23.48 18.57
N ARG A 242 -0.79 -24.68 18.68
CA ARG A 242 -1.47 -25.94 18.35
C ARG A 242 -2.67 -26.21 19.27
N ASN A 243 -2.49 -26.04 20.57
CA ASN A 243 -3.55 -26.28 21.55
C ASN A 243 -4.72 -25.29 21.40
N SER A 244 -4.44 -24.00 21.18
CA SER A 244 -5.47 -22.99 20.96
C SER A 244 -6.24 -23.22 19.66
N LEU A 245 -5.58 -23.64 18.58
CA LEU A 245 -6.25 -23.99 17.33
C LEU A 245 -7.06 -25.27 17.44
N ARG A 246 -6.60 -26.29 18.17
CA ARG A 246 -7.36 -27.53 18.41
C ARG A 246 -8.62 -27.35 19.24
N ALA A 247 -8.74 -26.23 19.94
CA ALA A 247 -9.97 -25.86 20.62
C ALA A 247 -11.06 -25.29 19.68
N ILE A 248 -10.74 -25.07 18.41
CA ILE A 248 -11.64 -24.46 17.41
C ILE A 248 -12.32 -25.55 16.59
N PRO A 249 -13.68 -25.53 16.44
CA PRO A 249 -14.40 -26.46 15.57
C PRO A 249 -13.83 -26.46 14.14
N GLY A 250 -13.55 -27.64 13.61
CA GLY A 250 -12.94 -27.84 12.31
C GLY A 250 -11.40 -27.92 12.33
N LEU A 251 -10.76 -27.57 13.45
CA LEU A 251 -9.29 -27.62 13.62
C LEU A 251 -8.84 -28.57 14.72
N GLU A 252 -9.72 -29.43 15.24
CA GLU A 252 -9.44 -30.30 16.41
C GLU A 252 -8.22 -31.25 16.17
N LYS A 253 -7.97 -31.60 14.92
CA LYS A 253 -6.86 -32.46 14.52
C LYS A 253 -5.74 -31.71 13.78
N VAL A 254 -5.70 -30.38 13.90
CA VAL A 254 -4.78 -29.54 13.11
C VAL A 254 -3.33 -29.97 13.31
N GLU A 255 -2.64 -30.07 12.17
CA GLU A 255 -1.21 -30.32 12.07
C GLU A 255 -0.52 -29.16 11.36
N PHE A 256 0.73 -28.86 11.75
CA PHE A 256 1.50 -27.77 11.21
C PHE A 256 2.58 -28.26 10.23
N PHE A 257 2.67 -27.63 9.07
CA PHE A 257 3.89 -27.66 8.28
C PHE A 257 4.96 -26.75 8.90
N ARG A 258 4.52 -25.60 9.45
CA ARG A 258 5.37 -24.69 10.21
C ARG A 258 4.53 -23.83 11.13
N PRO A 259 5.05 -23.50 12.34
CA PRO A 259 4.36 -22.61 13.26
C PRO A 259 4.30 -21.17 12.74
N GLY A 260 3.42 -20.36 13.32
CA GLY A 260 3.47 -18.92 13.24
C GLY A 260 4.67 -18.37 14.00
N TYR A 261 5.15 -17.20 13.59
CA TYR A 261 6.26 -16.54 14.25
C TYR A 261 6.19 -15.02 14.10
N ALA A 262 6.82 -14.32 15.04
CA ALA A 262 7.16 -12.91 14.85
C ALA A 262 8.58 -12.81 14.30
N ILE A 263 8.84 -11.76 13.53
CA ILE A 263 10.17 -11.39 13.08
C ILE A 263 10.45 -9.93 13.41
N GLU A 264 11.56 -9.67 14.09
CA GLU A 264 12.14 -8.35 14.24
C GLU A 264 13.18 -8.10 13.15
N TYR A 265 13.27 -6.88 12.70
CA TYR A 265 14.21 -6.47 11.65
C TYR A 265 14.53 -4.98 11.77
N ASP A 266 15.67 -4.58 11.20
CA ASP A 266 16.04 -3.17 11.16
C ASP A 266 15.26 -2.42 10.09
N PHE A 267 14.85 -1.20 10.43
CA PHE A 267 14.26 -0.25 9.50
C PHE A 267 14.95 1.11 9.61
N PHE A 268 14.79 1.94 8.62
CA PHE A 268 15.32 3.29 8.58
C PHE A 268 14.16 4.28 8.56
N PRO A 269 14.04 5.20 9.56
CA PRO A 269 12.98 6.18 9.60
C PRO A 269 12.87 6.93 8.28
N PRO A 270 11.69 6.88 7.59
CA PRO A 270 11.56 7.41 6.24
C PRO A 270 11.55 8.95 6.18
N SER A 271 11.56 9.64 7.33
CA SER A 271 11.85 11.08 7.40
C SER A 271 13.23 11.46 6.82
N GLN A 272 14.13 10.49 6.65
CA GLN A 272 15.44 10.65 5.99
C GLN A 272 15.35 10.64 4.45
N LEU A 273 14.15 10.44 3.88
CA LEU A 273 13.93 10.36 2.45
C LEU A 273 13.26 11.63 1.90
N LYS A 274 13.50 11.89 0.63
CA LYS A 274 12.76 12.85 -0.19
C LYS A 274 11.42 12.23 -0.66
N ASN A 275 10.56 13.03 -1.26
CA ASN A 275 9.31 12.54 -1.89
C ASN A 275 9.53 11.61 -3.10
N THR A 276 10.75 11.52 -3.61
CA THR A 276 11.21 10.58 -4.63
C THR A 276 11.63 9.23 -4.06
N LEU A 277 11.65 9.08 -2.73
CA LEU A 277 12.24 7.99 -1.95
C LEU A 277 13.78 7.88 -2.06
N GLU A 278 14.43 8.87 -2.66
CA GLU A 278 15.88 9.06 -2.58
C GLU A 278 16.25 9.57 -1.17
N THR A 279 17.40 9.18 -0.65
CA THR A 279 17.88 9.69 0.63
C THR A 279 18.22 11.18 0.55
N LYS A 280 18.08 11.91 1.69
CA LYS A 280 18.34 13.35 1.74
C LYS A 280 19.82 13.68 1.70
N ASP A 281 20.64 12.82 2.30
CA ASP A 281 22.05 13.12 2.57
C ASP A 281 23.01 12.41 1.60
N VAL A 282 22.55 11.33 0.93
CA VAL A 282 23.33 10.60 -0.08
C VAL A 282 22.56 10.58 -1.41
N GLY A 283 23.15 11.18 -2.44
CA GLY A 283 22.56 11.19 -3.78
C GLY A 283 22.60 9.80 -4.43
N GLY A 284 21.56 9.47 -5.22
CA GLY A 284 21.45 8.19 -5.93
C GLY A 284 21.11 6.96 -5.07
N LEU A 285 20.95 7.12 -3.76
CA LEU A 285 20.56 6.04 -2.86
C LEU A 285 19.06 6.11 -2.53
N PHE A 286 18.35 5.01 -2.76
CA PHE A 286 16.89 4.91 -2.57
C PHE A 286 16.54 3.76 -1.63
N PHE A 287 15.54 3.96 -0.77
CA PHE A 287 15.02 2.92 0.13
C PHE A 287 13.56 2.60 -0.22
N ALA A 288 13.22 1.31 -0.27
CA ALA A 288 11.87 0.88 -0.58
C ALA A 288 11.41 -0.32 0.27
N GLY A 289 10.12 -0.35 0.57
CA GLY A 289 9.48 -1.46 1.25
C GLY A 289 9.64 -1.42 2.76
N GLN A 290 9.83 -2.59 3.37
CA GLN A 290 9.80 -2.76 4.82
C GLN A 290 10.91 -2.00 5.55
N MET A 291 12.04 -1.78 4.91
CA MET A 291 13.10 -0.96 5.50
C MET A 291 12.71 0.52 5.70
N ASN A 292 11.61 0.98 5.09
CA ASN A 292 10.99 2.29 5.34
C ASN A 292 9.84 2.20 6.37
N GLY A 293 9.75 1.11 7.12
CA GLY A 293 8.73 0.94 8.14
C GLY A 293 7.33 0.62 7.60
N THR A 294 7.18 0.09 6.39
CA THR A 294 5.91 -0.44 5.88
C THR A 294 5.81 -1.95 6.07
N SER A 295 4.60 -2.50 6.12
CA SER A 295 4.39 -3.93 6.38
C SER A 295 3.50 -4.64 5.36
N GLY A 296 3.10 -3.99 4.26
CA GLY A 296 2.23 -4.56 3.22
C GLY A 296 2.95 -4.82 1.91
N TYR A 297 2.47 -5.81 1.16
CA TYR A 297 2.98 -6.14 -0.17
C TYR A 297 2.76 -4.99 -1.16
N GLU A 298 1.60 -4.39 -1.11
CA GLU A 298 1.18 -3.29 -1.99
C GLU A 298 2.02 -2.04 -1.72
N GLU A 299 2.30 -1.74 -0.45
CA GLU A 299 3.15 -0.63 -0.04
C GLU A 299 4.60 -0.83 -0.54
N ALA A 300 5.13 -2.05 -0.42
CA ALA A 300 6.48 -2.36 -0.89
C ALA A 300 6.58 -2.28 -2.43
N ALA A 301 5.59 -2.82 -3.15
CA ALA A 301 5.54 -2.77 -4.61
C ALA A 301 5.47 -1.33 -5.12
N ALA A 302 4.64 -0.48 -4.50
CA ALA A 302 4.50 0.92 -4.86
C ALA A 302 5.79 1.71 -4.64
N GLN A 303 6.47 1.50 -3.51
CA GLN A 303 7.76 2.14 -3.21
C GLN A 303 8.84 1.67 -4.19
N GLY A 304 8.94 0.36 -4.43
CA GLY A 304 9.90 -0.21 -5.38
C GLY A 304 9.72 0.35 -6.79
N LEU A 305 8.45 0.49 -7.24
CA LEU A 305 8.13 1.11 -8.54
C LEU A 305 8.62 2.56 -8.61
N VAL A 306 8.29 3.39 -7.61
CA VAL A 306 8.69 4.80 -7.59
C VAL A 306 10.20 4.95 -7.50
N CYS A 307 10.88 4.16 -6.66
CA CYS A 307 12.35 4.17 -6.57
C CYS A 307 13.00 3.78 -7.89
N GLY A 308 12.54 2.70 -8.52
CA GLY A 308 13.08 2.23 -9.80
C GLY A 308 12.91 3.25 -10.92
N ILE A 309 11.73 3.88 -11.04
CA ILE A 309 11.47 4.95 -12.00
C ILE A 309 12.41 6.13 -11.73
N ASN A 310 12.52 6.60 -10.48
CA ASN A 310 13.31 7.76 -10.14
C ASN A 310 14.83 7.52 -10.30
N ALA A 311 15.30 6.32 -9.96
CA ALA A 311 16.68 5.93 -10.23
C ALA A 311 16.99 5.95 -11.74
N ALA A 312 16.07 5.46 -12.57
CA ALA A 312 16.23 5.48 -14.02
C ALA A 312 16.17 6.91 -14.62
N LEU A 313 15.23 7.74 -14.14
CA LEU A 313 15.12 9.15 -14.56
C LEU A 313 16.38 9.94 -14.17
N ARG A 314 16.90 9.73 -12.95
CA ARG A 314 18.15 10.34 -12.48
C ARG A 314 19.34 9.97 -13.39
N THR A 315 19.46 8.70 -13.80
CA THR A 315 20.52 8.26 -14.72
C THR A 315 20.43 8.98 -16.08
N LYS A 316 19.22 9.39 -16.49
CA LYS A 316 18.97 10.11 -17.74
C LYS A 316 18.95 11.64 -17.58
N ASN A 317 19.27 12.16 -16.41
CA ASN A 317 19.17 13.59 -16.05
C ASN A 317 17.79 14.19 -16.37
N LYS A 318 16.72 13.41 -16.11
CA LYS A 318 15.32 13.84 -16.27
C LYS A 318 14.71 14.19 -14.92
N ASP A 319 13.67 15.03 -14.96
CA ASP A 319 12.89 15.37 -13.77
C ASP A 319 12.32 14.12 -13.11
N PRO A 320 12.32 14.05 -11.77
CA PRO A 320 11.84 12.89 -11.05
C PRO A 320 10.32 12.80 -11.10
N LEU A 321 9.80 11.56 -11.03
CA LEU A 321 8.38 11.30 -10.78
C LEU A 321 8.05 11.61 -9.32
N VAL A 322 7.20 12.61 -9.11
CA VAL A 322 6.66 12.96 -7.78
C VAL A 322 5.14 12.78 -7.80
N LEU A 323 4.66 11.80 -7.06
CA LEU A 323 3.24 11.57 -6.87
C LEU A 323 2.75 12.31 -5.62
N THR A 324 1.69 13.11 -5.80
CA THR A 324 1.13 13.92 -4.71
C THR A 324 -0.02 13.19 -4.00
N ARG A 325 -0.37 13.67 -2.79
CA ARG A 325 -1.53 13.18 -2.02
C ARG A 325 -2.86 13.30 -2.78
N SER A 326 -2.97 14.27 -3.68
CA SER A 326 -4.16 14.47 -4.50
C SER A 326 -4.16 13.66 -5.80
N SER A 327 -3.03 13.09 -6.21
CA SER A 327 -2.92 12.31 -7.45
C SER A 327 -3.07 10.81 -7.23
N SER A 328 -2.61 10.27 -6.10
CA SER A 328 -2.61 8.82 -5.87
C SER A 328 -2.51 8.42 -4.41
N TYR A 329 -2.96 7.18 -4.10
CA TYR A 329 -2.68 6.55 -2.81
C TYR A 329 -1.17 6.33 -2.58
N ILE A 330 -0.38 6.13 -3.63
CA ILE A 330 1.08 6.07 -3.55
C ILE A 330 1.62 7.41 -3.04
N GLY A 331 1.12 8.53 -3.57
CA GLY A 331 1.49 9.86 -3.10
C GLY A 331 1.10 10.12 -1.64
N VAL A 332 -0.10 9.67 -1.22
CA VAL A 332 -0.51 9.73 0.19
C VAL A 332 0.44 8.94 1.08
N MET A 333 0.79 7.71 0.68
CA MET A 333 1.71 6.86 1.44
C MET A 333 3.10 7.48 1.57
N ILE A 334 3.68 7.92 0.46
CA ILE A 334 5.04 8.50 0.47
C ILE A 334 5.07 9.75 1.34
N ASP A 335 4.09 10.64 1.20
CA ASP A 335 4.02 11.86 2.00
C ASP A 335 3.82 11.55 3.49
N ASP A 336 2.95 10.58 3.85
CA ASP A 336 2.79 10.14 5.23
C ASP A 336 4.11 9.59 5.80
N LEU A 337 4.83 8.78 5.04
CA LEU A 337 6.10 8.20 5.47
C LEU A 337 7.16 9.27 5.76
N ILE A 338 7.33 10.23 4.88
CA ILE A 338 8.41 11.23 5.01
C ILE A 338 8.08 12.40 5.95
N THR A 339 6.80 12.61 6.28
CA THR A 339 6.35 13.73 7.13
C THR A 339 5.86 13.31 8.52
N LYS A 340 5.39 12.07 8.67
CA LYS A 340 4.92 11.56 9.96
C LYS A 340 5.99 10.64 10.52
N ASP A 341 6.39 10.86 11.75
CA ASP A 341 7.35 9.97 12.43
C ASP A 341 6.66 8.62 12.68
N THR A 342 7.06 7.61 11.90
CA THR A 342 6.48 6.27 11.97
C THR A 342 7.12 5.49 13.11
N VAL A 343 6.45 5.45 14.25
CA VAL A 343 6.86 4.63 15.42
C VAL A 343 6.29 3.21 15.39
N GLU A 344 5.44 2.90 14.41
CA GLU A 344 4.81 1.59 14.19
C GLU A 344 4.76 1.27 12.69
N PRO A 345 4.73 -0.02 12.27
CA PRO A 345 4.67 -0.37 10.86
C PRO A 345 3.47 0.27 10.15
N TYR A 346 3.78 1.04 9.11
CA TYR A 346 2.77 1.75 8.31
C TYR A 346 1.95 0.79 7.45
N ARG A 347 0.64 1.00 7.39
CA ARG A 347 -0.29 0.38 6.45
C ARG A 347 -1.16 1.44 5.80
N MET A 348 -1.38 1.28 4.49
CA MET A 348 -2.26 2.15 3.72
C MET A 348 -3.73 1.77 3.91
N PHE A 349 -4.55 2.73 4.32
CA PHE A 349 -6.00 2.60 4.44
C PHE A 349 -6.67 3.75 3.72
N THR A 350 -7.89 3.51 3.23
CA THR A 350 -8.70 4.56 2.58
C THR A 350 -8.97 5.76 3.50
N SER A 351 -8.96 5.55 4.82
CA SER A 351 -9.11 6.62 5.82
C SER A 351 -7.94 7.60 5.90
N ARG A 352 -6.76 7.22 5.36
CA ARG A 352 -5.58 8.09 5.32
C ARG A 352 -5.64 9.13 4.20
N ALA A 353 -6.49 8.89 3.20
CA ALA A 353 -6.67 9.79 2.06
C ALA A 353 -7.81 10.77 2.34
N GLU A 354 -7.48 12.07 2.49
CA GLU A 354 -8.45 13.15 2.66
C GLU A 354 -9.36 13.29 1.44
N HIS A 355 -8.82 13.04 0.25
CA HIS A 355 -9.51 13.18 -1.03
C HIS A 355 -9.92 11.84 -1.65
N ARG A 356 -10.34 10.85 -0.82
CA ARG A 356 -10.67 9.49 -1.27
C ARG A 356 -11.78 9.42 -2.34
N LEU A 357 -12.65 10.43 -2.42
CA LEU A 357 -13.67 10.51 -3.49
C LEU A 357 -13.06 10.79 -4.87
N ILE A 358 -11.87 11.40 -4.90
CA ILE A 358 -11.10 11.63 -6.12
C ILE A 358 -10.18 10.44 -6.41
N LEU A 359 -9.60 9.83 -5.36
CA LEU A 359 -8.64 8.74 -5.48
C LEU A 359 -9.34 7.37 -5.55
N ARG A 360 -10.04 7.08 -6.63
CA ARG A 360 -10.68 5.78 -6.86
C ARG A 360 -9.82 4.89 -7.75
N TYR A 361 -9.97 3.56 -7.61
CA TYR A 361 -9.30 2.63 -8.51
C TYR A 361 -9.80 2.80 -9.96
N SER A 362 -11.10 3.08 -10.14
CA SER A 362 -11.75 3.17 -11.44
C SER A 362 -11.30 4.38 -12.28
N ASN A 363 -10.85 5.47 -11.65
CA ASN A 363 -10.36 6.66 -12.35
C ASN A 363 -8.83 6.81 -12.30
N THR A 364 -8.11 5.71 -12.18
CA THR A 364 -6.64 5.73 -12.14
C THR A 364 -6.05 6.29 -13.44
N ILE A 365 -6.64 5.94 -14.59
CA ILE A 365 -6.19 6.45 -15.89
C ILE A 365 -6.27 7.97 -15.94
N ASP A 366 -7.39 8.55 -15.51
CA ASP A 366 -7.63 10.00 -15.52
C ASP A 366 -6.57 10.79 -14.74
N ARG A 367 -6.04 10.17 -13.69
CA ARG A 367 -5.11 10.85 -12.77
C ARG A 367 -3.64 10.60 -13.07
N LEU A 368 -3.30 9.45 -13.65
CA LEU A 368 -1.92 8.98 -13.71
C LEU A 368 -1.40 8.69 -15.13
N LEU A 369 -2.24 8.72 -16.17
CA LEU A 369 -1.81 8.41 -17.54
C LEU A 369 -0.70 9.37 -18.00
N GLU A 370 -0.88 10.68 -17.82
CA GLU A 370 0.13 11.68 -18.18
C GLU A 370 1.46 11.45 -17.46
N SER A 371 1.41 11.19 -16.14
CA SER A 371 2.61 10.89 -15.35
C SER A 371 3.30 9.60 -15.81
N ALA A 372 2.53 8.57 -16.15
CA ALA A 372 3.06 7.29 -16.59
C ALA A 372 3.72 7.38 -17.99
N VAL A 373 3.16 8.21 -18.88
CA VAL A 373 3.74 8.49 -20.20
C VAL A 373 5.02 9.33 -20.05
N SER A 374 4.99 10.40 -19.28
CA SER A 374 6.13 11.31 -19.10
C SER A 374 7.34 10.64 -18.46
N CYS A 375 7.14 9.75 -17.49
CA CYS A 375 8.23 8.99 -16.88
C CYS A 375 8.67 7.77 -17.72
N GLY A 376 7.99 7.47 -18.84
CA GLY A 376 8.32 6.36 -19.73
C GLY A 376 7.97 4.97 -19.18
N SER A 377 7.04 4.87 -18.21
CA SER A 377 6.61 3.58 -17.65
C SER A 377 5.59 2.83 -18.52
N LEU A 378 5.01 3.50 -19.52
CA LEU A 378 4.11 2.91 -20.51
C LEU A 378 4.72 2.93 -21.91
N ASP A 379 4.56 1.84 -22.65
CA ASP A 379 4.82 1.82 -24.08
C ASP A 379 3.71 2.56 -24.84
N THR A 380 4.02 3.05 -26.04
CA THR A 380 3.11 3.86 -26.88
C THR A 380 1.78 3.14 -27.14
N LYS A 381 1.80 1.82 -27.41
CA LYS A 381 0.56 1.06 -27.71
C LYS A 381 -0.38 1.01 -26.51
N LYS A 382 0.16 0.88 -25.29
CA LYS A 382 -0.65 0.92 -24.08
C LYS A 382 -1.16 2.31 -23.80
N ALA A 383 -0.33 3.34 -23.97
CA ALA A 383 -0.73 4.73 -23.83
C ALA A 383 -1.89 5.08 -24.76
N ASP A 384 -1.78 4.75 -26.06
CA ASP A 384 -2.83 4.97 -27.07
C ASP A 384 -4.14 4.24 -26.72
N PHE A 385 -4.03 3.01 -26.17
CA PHE A 385 -5.22 2.28 -25.75
C PHE A 385 -5.91 2.95 -24.55
N LEU A 386 -5.14 3.40 -23.56
CA LEU A 386 -5.69 4.09 -22.39
C LEU A 386 -6.27 5.46 -22.74
N ASP A 387 -5.66 6.17 -23.69
CA ASP A 387 -6.20 7.42 -24.22
C ASP A 387 -7.55 7.19 -24.92
N LYS A 388 -7.70 6.11 -25.70
CA LYS A 388 -9.01 5.71 -26.27
C LYS A 388 -10.05 5.45 -25.19
N VAL A 389 -9.68 4.86 -24.04
CA VAL A 389 -10.60 4.68 -22.91
C VAL A 389 -11.05 6.02 -22.35
N LEU A 390 -10.13 6.98 -22.14
CA LEU A 390 -10.47 8.34 -21.69
C LEU A 390 -11.37 9.07 -22.67
N ASN A 391 -11.09 8.98 -23.98
CA ASN A 391 -11.93 9.60 -25.00
C ASN A 391 -13.36 9.05 -24.98
N LYS A 392 -13.53 7.73 -24.77
CA LYS A 392 -14.86 7.12 -24.62
C LYS A 392 -15.58 7.54 -23.34
N LYS A 393 -14.88 7.77 -22.25
CA LYS A 393 -15.47 8.37 -21.05
C LYS A 393 -15.95 9.80 -21.34
N ASN A 394 -15.15 10.61 -22.02
CA ASN A 394 -15.51 11.98 -22.41
C ASN A 394 -16.72 12.00 -23.35
N ASP A 395 -16.78 11.09 -24.34
CA ASP A 395 -17.97 10.89 -25.19
C ASP A 395 -19.21 10.67 -24.32
N GLY A 396 -19.12 9.79 -23.31
CA GLY A 396 -20.22 9.51 -22.38
C GLY A 396 -20.65 10.74 -21.59
N PHE A 397 -19.72 11.57 -21.08
CA PHE A 397 -20.08 12.81 -20.40
C PHE A 397 -20.79 13.81 -21.33
N ASN A 398 -20.38 13.89 -22.57
CA ASN A 398 -21.01 14.76 -23.58
C ASN A 398 -22.43 14.28 -23.92
N LEU A 399 -22.62 12.98 -24.14
CA LEU A 399 -23.91 12.37 -24.42
C LEU A 399 -24.93 12.57 -23.29
N LEU A 400 -24.48 12.57 -22.03
CA LEU A 400 -25.34 12.84 -20.87
C LEU A 400 -25.83 14.30 -20.78
N GLY A 401 -25.37 15.20 -21.64
CA GLY A 401 -25.95 16.50 -21.87
C GLY A 401 -27.33 16.46 -22.54
N GLY A 402 -27.66 15.34 -23.21
CA GLY A 402 -28.95 15.13 -23.89
C GLY A 402 -30.09 14.93 -22.90
N SER A 403 -31.33 15.06 -23.41
CA SER A 403 -32.55 14.94 -22.61
C SER A 403 -33.10 13.51 -22.60
N VAL A 404 -33.73 13.15 -21.51
CA VAL A 404 -34.45 11.89 -21.27
C VAL A 404 -35.92 12.20 -21.11
N LEU A 405 -36.79 11.47 -21.82
CA LEU A 405 -38.23 11.56 -21.69
C LEU A 405 -38.75 10.62 -20.57
N PRO A 406 -39.90 10.93 -19.95
CA PRO A 406 -40.53 10.06 -18.96
C PRO A 406 -40.76 8.61 -19.44
N SER A 407 -41.10 8.44 -20.72
CA SER A 407 -41.32 7.13 -21.36
C SER A 407 -40.03 6.31 -21.58
N GLU A 408 -38.85 6.93 -21.50
CA GLU A 408 -37.55 6.28 -21.76
C GLU A 408 -36.90 5.73 -20.48
N VAL A 409 -37.45 5.99 -19.32
CA VAL A 409 -36.94 5.50 -18.03
C VAL A 409 -37.97 4.63 -17.34
N LYS A 410 -37.51 3.79 -16.42
CA LYS A 410 -38.39 2.93 -15.62
C LYS A 410 -39.34 3.77 -14.76
N GLU A 411 -40.58 3.28 -14.55
CA GLU A 411 -41.59 3.92 -13.68
C GLU A 411 -41.06 4.27 -12.29
N THR A 412 -40.14 3.48 -11.76
CA THR A 412 -39.47 3.75 -10.48
C THR A 412 -38.76 5.09 -10.42
N THR A 413 -38.37 5.66 -11.57
CA THR A 413 -37.68 6.96 -11.66
C THR A 413 -38.63 8.15 -11.46
N LYS A 414 -39.98 7.96 -11.61
CA LYS A 414 -41.03 9.00 -11.45
C LYS A 414 -40.68 10.33 -12.13
N LEU A 415 -40.25 10.26 -13.36
CA LEU A 415 -39.94 11.45 -14.16
C LEU A 415 -41.26 12.06 -14.66
N LYS A 416 -41.54 13.33 -14.31
CA LYS A 416 -42.78 14.03 -14.70
C LYS A 416 -42.67 14.78 -15.99
N GLN A 417 -41.46 15.17 -16.39
CA GLN A 417 -41.16 15.94 -17.61
C GLN A 417 -39.77 15.58 -18.13
N SER A 418 -39.46 15.99 -19.35
CA SER A 418 -38.13 15.81 -19.92
C SER A 418 -37.07 16.48 -19.05
N MET A 419 -35.97 15.76 -18.77
CA MET A 419 -34.83 16.26 -17.99
C MET A 419 -33.52 15.89 -18.67
N ARG A 420 -32.45 16.63 -18.38
CA ARG A 420 -31.09 16.23 -18.81
C ARG A 420 -30.69 14.89 -18.19
N ALA A 421 -30.16 13.99 -19.00
CA ALA A 421 -29.72 12.66 -18.54
C ALA A 421 -28.74 12.74 -17.37
N ARG A 422 -27.84 13.72 -17.39
CA ARG A 422 -26.92 14.00 -16.28
C ARG A 422 -27.62 14.27 -14.95
N ASP A 423 -28.73 14.99 -14.95
CA ASP A 423 -29.46 15.34 -13.73
C ASP A 423 -30.35 14.16 -13.26
N VAL A 424 -30.87 13.39 -14.20
CA VAL A 424 -31.57 12.12 -13.90
C VAL A 424 -30.61 11.12 -13.26
N LEU A 425 -29.37 10.99 -13.78
CA LEU A 425 -28.36 10.06 -13.29
C LEU A 425 -27.84 10.42 -11.88
N LYS A 426 -27.98 11.67 -11.42
CA LYS A 426 -27.64 12.07 -10.04
C LYS A 426 -28.53 11.43 -8.98
N ARG A 427 -29.71 10.93 -9.35
CA ARG A 427 -30.62 10.24 -8.44
C ARG A 427 -30.01 8.89 -8.02
N SER A 428 -30.13 8.55 -6.74
CA SER A 428 -29.53 7.33 -6.18
C SER A 428 -30.05 6.05 -6.83
N GLU A 429 -31.33 6.03 -7.17
CA GLU A 429 -32.05 4.89 -7.76
C GLU A 429 -31.80 4.69 -9.26
N VAL A 430 -31.20 5.67 -9.94
CA VAL A 430 -30.93 5.60 -11.39
C VAL A 430 -29.53 5.09 -11.65
N ALA A 431 -29.40 4.03 -12.44
CA ALA A 431 -28.14 3.54 -12.96
C ALA A 431 -27.95 3.99 -14.42
N ILE A 432 -26.70 4.15 -14.88
CA ILE A 432 -26.41 4.51 -16.27
C ILE A 432 -26.96 3.47 -17.26
N SER A 433 -27.01 2.21 -16.86
CA SER A 433 -27.60 1.11 -17.66
C SER A 433 -29.12 1.19 -17.83
N SER A 434 -29.80 2.08 -17.11
CA SER A 434 -31.24 2.33 -17.25
C SER A 434 -31.55 3.52 -18.17
N LEU A 435 -30.53 4.21 -18.67
CA LEU A 435 -30.67 5.28 -19.64
C LEU A 435 -30.74 4.72 -21.07
N PRO A 436 -31.39 5.44 -22.03
CA PRO A 436 -31.40 5.06 -23.44
C PRO A 436 -29.99 4.92 -24.04
N ASP A 437 -29.80 3.93 -24.92
CA ASP A 437 -28.48 3.62 -25.53
C ASP A 437 -27.87 4.84 -26.25
N ARG A 438 -28.71 5.73 -26.85
CA ARG A 438 -28.24 6.97 -27.50
C ARG A 438 -27.52 7.94 -26.54
N LEU A 439 -27.68 7.77 -25.23
CA LEU A 439 -27.07 8.60 -24.19
C LEU A 439 -25.89 7.91 -23.53
N THR A 440 -25.51 6.73 -24.02
CA THR A 440 -24.33 5.99 -23.55
C THR A 440 -23.29 5.90 -24.66
N PRO A 441 -21.98 5.91 -24.33
CA PRO A 441 -20.94 5.86 -25.35
C PRO A 441 -20.92 4.50 -26.05
N ASN A 442 -20.64 4.51 -27.36
CA ASN A 442 -20.37 3.27 -28.09
C ASN A 442 -19.05 2.66 -27.62
N LEU A 443 -19.13 1.54 -26.92
CA LEU A 443 -18.00 0.78 -26.37
C LEU A 443 -17.72 -0.51 -27.15
N SER A 444 -18.18 -0.63 -28.41
CA SER A 444 -17.81 -1.75 -29.28
C SER A 444 -16.28 -1.84 -29.38
N GLY A 445 -15.76 -3.07 -29.38
CA GLY A 445 -14.31 -3.32 -29.43
C GLY A 445 -13.58 -3.34 -28.07
N PHE A 446 -14.21 -2.89 -26.99
CA PHE A 446 -13.63 -3.05 -25.66
C PHE A 446 -14.04 -4.39 -25.00
N PRO A 447 -13.20 -4.96 -24.13
CA PRO A 447 -13.56 -6.12 -23.31
C PRO A 447 -14.82 -5.86 -22.47
N THR A 448 -15.64 -6.88 -22.25
CA THR A 448 -16.90 -6.76 -21.51
C THR A 448 -16.72 -6.15 -20.12
N TRP A 449 -15.71 -6.60 -19.38
CA TRP A 449 -15.41 -6.07 -18.04
C TRP A 449 -15.08 -4.56 -18.09
N LEU A 450 -14.37 -4.10 -19.14
CA LEU A 450 -13.98 -2.70 -19.28
C LEU A 450 -15.16 -1.82 -19.69
N LYS A 451 -16.08 -2.33 -20.51
CA LYS A 451 -17.35 -1.63 -20.82
C LYS A 451 -18.12 -1.30 -19.55
N TYR A 452 -18.28 -2.28 -18.68
CA TYR A 452 -18.94 -2.07 -17.39
C TYR A 452 -18.17 -1.07 -16.51
N ASP A 453 -16.86 -1.16 -16.47
CA ASP A 453 -16.05 -0.27 -15.64
C ASP A 453 -16.13 1.19 -16.11
N ILE A 454 -16.06 1.43 -17.43
CA ILE A 454 -16.23 2.76 -18.05
C ILE A 454 -17.60 3.36 -17.70
N LEU A 455 -18.69 2.64 -17.97
CA LEU A 455 -20.04 3.12 -17.69
C LEU A 455 -20.24 3.43 -16.20
N TYR A 456 -19.77 2.55 -15.37
CA TYR A 456 -19.84 2.72 -13.93
C TYR A 456 -19.00 3.88 -13.41
N ASP A 457 -17.85 4.17 -14.02
CA ASP A 457 -17.04 5.30 -13.60
C ASP A 457 -17.67 6.63 -14.03
N ILE A 458 -18.26 6.69 -15.24
CA ILE A 458 -19.08 7.84 -15.69
C ILE A 458 -20.21 8.11 -14.67
N GLU A 459 -20.98 7.08 -14.30
CA GLU A 459 -22.03 7.20 -13.28
C GLU A 459 -21.49 7.74 -11.96
N THR A 460 -20.35 7.19 -11.50
CA THR A 460 -19.74 7.58 -10.24
C THR A 460 -19.28 9.04 -10.23
N GLU A 461 -18.68 9.51 -11.33
CA GLU A 461 -18.27 10.91 -11.49
C GLU A 461 -19.47 11.86 -11.41
N ILE A 462 -20.57 11.51 -12.07
CA ILE A 462 -21.78 12.33 -12.05
C ILE A 462 -22.40 12.39 -10.64
N LYS A 463 -22.51 11.24 -9.98
CA LYS A 463 -23.09 11.17 -8.62
C LYS A 463 -22.21 11.88 -7.57
N TYR A 464 -20.91 11.88 -7.75
CA TYR A 464 -19.96 12.51 -6.81
C TYR A 464 -19.56 13.93 -7.20
N GLU A 465 -20.09 14.47 -8.31
CA GLU A 465 -19.67 15.75 -8.88
C GLU A 465 -19.60 16.91 -7.86
N GLY A 466 -20.60 17.05 -7.00
CA GLY A 466 -20.65 18.11 -5.98
C GLY A 466 -19.52 18.01 -4.96
N TYR A 467 -19.25 16.79 -4.50
CA TYR A 467 -18.17 16.51 -3.54
C TYR A 467 -16.79 16.69 -4.19
N VAL A 468 -16.63 16.18 -5.42
CA VAL A 468 -15.38 16.31 -6.18
C VAL A 468 -15.03 17.79 -6.41
N LYS A 469 -16.00 18.61 -6.82
CA LYS A 469 -15.80 20.07 -7.01
C LYS A 469 -15.35 20.77 -5.72
N ARG A 470 -15.87 20.38 -4.55
CA ARG A 470 -15.44 20.91 -3.25
C ARG A 470 -13.99 20.51 -2.96
N SER A 471 -13.69 19.22 -3.04
CA SER A 471 -12.33 18.71 -2.81
C SER A 471 -11.30 19.33 -3.76
N MET A 472 -11.65 19.57 -5.02
CA MET A 472 -10.73 20.22 -5.98
C MET A 472 -10.39 21.68 -5.60
N ARG A 473 -11.31 22.41 -4.94
CA ARG A 473 -10.99 23.76 -4.42
C ARG A 473 -9.98 23.69 -3.27
N GLU A 474 -10.17 22.72 -2.36
CA GLU A 474 -9.24 22.46 -1.24
C GLU A 474 -7.85 22.08 -1.76
N ILE A 475 -7.77 21.16 -2.73
CA ILE A 475 -6.52 20.74 -3.38
C ILE A 475 -5.78 21.94 -3.99
N ARG A 476 -6.49 22.83 -4.70
CA ARG A 476 -5.87 24.03 -5.29
C ARG A 476 -5.26 24.95 -4.21
N SER A 477 -5.91 25.06 -3.06
CA SER A 477 -5.39 25.84 -1.92
C SER A 477 -4.12 25.20 -1.34
N ILE A 478 -4.13 23.87 -1.15
CA ILE A 478 -2.97 23.11 -0.63
C ILE A 478 -1.79 23.18 -1.62
N LYS A 479 -2.06 23.01 -2.92
CA LYS A 479 -1.02 23.07 -3.96
C LYS A 479 -0.25 24.39 -3.98
N LYS A 480 -0.91 25.52 -3.67
CA LYS A 480 -0.22 26.80 -3.53
C LYS A 480 0.84 26.76 -2.42
N LYS A 481 0.57 26.08 -1.30
CA LYS A 481 1.51 25.94 -0.19
C LYS A 481 2.62 24.92 -0.49
N GLU A 482 2.30 23.87 -1.25
CA GLU A 482 3.29 22.89 -1.70
C GLU A 482 4.31 23.47 -2.68
N ASN A 483 3.96 24.53 -3.40
CA ASN A 483 4.87 25.24 -4.29
C ASN A 483 5.84 26.17 -3.54
N ILE A 484 5.69 26.37 -2.22
CA ILE A 484 6.61 27.17 -1.41
C ILE A 484 7.70 26.25 -0.87
N ALA A 485 8.85 26.27 -1.54
CA ALA A 485 10.01 25.45 -1.17
C ALA A 485 10.63 25.89 0.15
N LEU A 486 11.12 24.93 0.92
CA LEU A 486 11.93 25.12 2.12
C LEU A 486 13.37 24.72 1.82
N SER A 487 14.31 25.63 2.10
CA SER A 487 15.74 25.35 1.91
C SER A 487 16.21 24.27 2.88
N LYS A 488 17.08 23.38 2.43
CA LYS A 488 17.77 22.40 3.27
C LYS A 488 18.56 23.04 4.41
N ASN A 489 19.04 24.29 4.18
CA ASN A 489 19.87 25.03 5.12
C ASN A 489 19.05 25.93 6.05
N THR A 490 17.70 25.85 6.04
CA THR A 490 16.85 26.64 6.94
C THR A 490 17.15 26.27 8.38
N LYS A 491 17.64 27.25 9.15
CA LYS A 491 17.86 27.14 10.59
C LYS A 491 16.58 27.53 11.31
N TYR A 492 15.74 26.56 11.64
CA TYR A 492 14.44 26.81 12.25
C TYR A 492 14.52 27.46 13.64
N SER A 493 15.64 27.30 14.35
CA SER A 493 15.92 28.00 15.61
C SER A 493 16.07 29.51 15.48
N GLU A 494 16.37 30.03 14.29
CA GLU A 494 16.51 31.44 14.00
C GLU A 494 15.17 32.09 13.53
N VAL A 495 14.12 31.27 13.35
CA VAL A 495 12.80 31.76 12.92
C VAL A 495 12.00 32.22 14.16
N LEU A 496 11.98 33.54 14.41
CA LEU A 496 11.27 34.11 15.54
C LEU A 496 9.76 33.83 15.49
N GLY A 497 9.23 33.30 16.59
CA GLY A 497 7.80 33.04 16.76
C GLY A 497 7.39 31.57 16.46
N LEU A 498 8.32 30.68 16.09
CA LEU A 498 8.06 29.24 16.07
C LEU A 498 8.03 28.70 17.51
N SER A 499 7.13 27.74 17.75
CA SER A 499 7.12 26.98 19.01
C SER A 499 8.36 26.07 19.12
N SER A 500 8.78 25.76 20.36
CA SER A 500 9.92 24.84 20.59
C SER A 500 9.70 23.46 19.95
N GLU A 501 8.46 22.93 20.02
CA GLU A 501 8.08 21.69 19.36
C GLU A 501 8.19 21.79 17.83
N ALA A 502 7.76 22.92 17.24
CA ALA A 502 7.90 23.14 15.81
C ALA A 502 9.35 23.21 15.37
N ILE A 503 10.22 23.90 16.12
CA ILE A 503 11.65 23.97 15.84
C ILE A 503 12.28 22.59 15.85
N GLU A 504 12.02 21.79 16.88
CA GLU A 504 12.52 20.43 17.00
C GLU A 504 12.09 19.56 15.81
N LYS A 505 10.79 19.50 15.54
CA LYS A 505 10.21 18.65 14.50
C LYS A 505 10.60 19.08 13.08
N LEU A 506 10.61 20.37 12.79
CA LEU A 506 11.04 20.88 11.49
C LEU A 506 12.53 20.61 11.24
N SER A 507 13.36 20.77 12.28
CA SER A 507 14.81 20.47 12.20
C SER A 507 15.08 18.98 12.02
N PHE A 508 14.26 18.12 12.64
CA PHE A 508 14.37 16.67 12.55
C PHE A 508 13.91 16.12 11.18
N ILE A 509 12.72 16.55 10.74
CA ILE A 509 12.07 16.02 9.52
C ILE A 509 12.63 16.70 8.27
N ARG A 510 13.01 17.98 8.33
CA ARG A 510 13.49 18.80 7.19
C ARG A 510 12.55 18.71 5.99
N PRO A 511 11.30 19.22 6.10
CA PRO A 511 10.34 19.17 5.01
C PRO A 511 10.83 19.96 3.80
N GLN A 512 10.47 19.51 2.59
CA GLN A 512 10.91 20.13 1.34
C GLN A 512 10.09 21.36 0.95
N ASN A 513 8.88 21.48 1.48
CA ASN A 513 7.98 22.62 1.21
C ASN A 513 7.03 22.89 2.37
N LEU A 514 6.35 24.03 2.33
CA LEU A 514 5.43 24.47 3.37
C LEU A 514 4.22 23.53 3.51
N GLY A 515 3.76 22.90 2.44
CA GLY A 515 2.69 21.91 2.49
C GLY A 515 3.06 20.66 3.29
N GLN A 516 4.29 20.16 3.15
CA GLN A 516 4.81 19.08 3.99
C GLN A 516 4.93 19.50 5.45
N ALA A 517 5.46 20.70 5.71
CA ALA A 517 5.57 21.22 7.07
C ALA A 517 4.21 21.24 7.80
N MET A 518 3.13 21.62 7.11
CA MET A 518 1.76 21.61 7.67
C MET A 518 1.27 20.22 8.10
N ARG A 519 1.80 19.16 7.53
CA ARG A 519 1.35 17.77 7.79
C ARG A 519 2.16 17.05 8.87
N ILE A 520 3.21 17.69 9.35
CA ILE A 520 4.00 17.19 10.46
C ILE A 520 3.17 17.28 11.75
N SER A 521 3.04 16.16 12.46
CA SER A 521 2.31 16.12 13.73
C SER A 521 2.95 17.06 14.76
N GLY A 522 2.16 17.93 15.37
CA GLY A 522 2.62 18.96 16.34
C GLY A 522 2.97 20.32 15.74
N ILE A 523 2.95 20.46 14.41
CA ILE A 523 3.03 21.78 13.77
C ILE A 523 1.64 22.42 13.72
N THR A 524 1.51 23.62 14.28
CA THR A 524 0.25 24.34 14.35
C THR A 524 0.04 25.27 13.15
N PRO A 525 -1.21 25.71 12.87
CA PRO A 525 -1.47 26.74 11.87
C PRO A 525 -0.72 28.06 12.15
N ALA A 526 -0.46 28.40 13.43
CA ALA A 526 0.31 29.57 13.82
C ALA A 526 1.78 29.41 13.37
N ASP A 527 2.41 28.25 13.63
CA ASP A 527 3.79 27.98 13.20
C ASP A 527 3.92 28.10 11.68
N ILE A 528 2.93 27.59 10.92
CA ILE A 528 2.90 27.71 9.46
C ILE A 528 2.77 29.16 8.99
N SER A 529 1.99 29.98 9.70
CA SER A 529 1.87 31.39 9.37
C SER A 529 3.19 32.14 9.60
N VAL A 530 3.84 31.88 10.73
CA VAL A 530 5.17 32.41 11.04
C VAL A 530 6.19 32.00 9.97
N LEU A 531 6.24 30.73 9.63
CA LEU A 531 7.16 30.20 8.62
C LEU A 531 6.90 30.79 7.22
N SER A 532 5.62 31.00 6.86
CA SER A 532 5.24 31.64 5.60
C SER A 532 5.71 33.10 5.52
N ILE A 533 5.57 33.86 6.61
CA ILE A 533 6.06 35.26 6.72
C ILE A 533 7.58 35.28 6.62
N TYR A 534 8.28 34.42 7.34
CA TYR A 534 9.75 34.31 7.28
C TYR A 534 10.23 34.06 5.85
N LEU A 535 9.60 33.12 5.14
CA LEU A 535 9.96 32.79 3.75
C LEU A 535 9.66 33.93 2.77
N SER A 536 8.57 34.68 2.99
CA SER A 536 8.25 35.83 2.14
C SER A 536 9.24 36.99 2.32
N LYS A 537 9.70 37.23 3.54
CA LYS A 537 10.72 38.26 3.84
C LYS A 537 12.08 37.91 3.21
N ASN A 538 12.47 36.61 3.26
CA ASN A 538 13.76 36.17 2.72
C ASN A 538 13.78 36.05 1.20
N LYS A 539 12.61 35.92 0.52
CA LYS A 539 12.53 35.99 -0.95
C LYS A 539 12.76 37.41 -1.50
N SER A 540 12.65 38.43 -0.69
CA SER A 540 12.90 39.84 -1.08
C SER A 540 14.39 40.20 -1.14
N PHE A 541 15.30 39.24 -0.79
CA PHE A 541 16.75 39.44 -0.76
C PHE A 541 17.52 38.50 -1.72
N THR A 542 16.83 37.71 -2.54
CA THR A 542 17.42 36.92 -3.63
C THR A 542 16.78 37.29 -4.95
#